data_4c57c401f8d9cc1f6ac3ba1606e8764a
#
_entry.id   4c57c401f8d9cc1f6ac3ba1606e8764a
#
_cell.length_a   1.000
_cell.length_b   1.000
_cell.length_c   1.000
_cell.angle_alpha   90.00
_cell.angle_beta   90.00
_cell.angle_gamma   90.00
#
_symmetry.space_group_name_H-M   'P 1'
#
loop_
_entity.id
_entity.type
_entity.pdbx_description
1 polymer ?
#
loop_
_entity_poly.entity_id
_entity_poly.type
_entity_poly.pdbx_seq_one_letter_code
_entity_poly.pdbx_strand_id
1 'polypeptide(L)'
;MNDVRLADFRAESLQFDMNHHFQPKENENLQLSIKLDQRVRMSSTPKEPVFLNIRVTVFDNAEVNNYPFEIIADVTGVFFIEAEGSDREAVLRDNGMVMLLPYVRAMISQLVSLANLPTPVILPPLDPSQMQPVEPEQAQ
;
A
#
# COMPACT_ATOMS: atom_id res chain seq x y z
N MET A 1 -6.38 6.59 25.80
CA MET A 1 -5.36 6.23 24.84
C MET A 1 -5.74 4.96 24.10
N ASN A 2 -5.66 4.98 22.82
CA ASN A 2 -6.07 3.81 22.04
C ASN A 2 -4.86 2.95 21.74
N ASP A 3 -4.89 1.76 22.27
CA ASP A 3 -3.78 0.84 22.05
C ASP A 3 -4.06 -0.02 20.83
N VAL A 4 -3.23 0.15 19.83
CA VAL A 4 -3.28 -0.65 18.60
C VAL A 4 -1.97 -1.40 18.50
N ARG A 5 -2.05 -2.71 18.32
CA ARG A 5 -0.86 -3.54 18.23
C ARG A 5 -0.88 -4.34 16.94
N LEU A 6 0.17 -4.20 16.16
CA LEU A 6 0.35 -5.01 14.95
C LEU A 6 0.91 -6.37 15.39
N ALA A 7 0.12 -7.41 15.21
CA ALA A 7 0.50 -8.74 15.65
C ALA A 7 1.23 -9.51 14.56
N ASP A 8 0.84 -9.28 13.31
CA ASP A 8 1.43 -10.02 12.19
C ASP A 8 1.05 -9.31 10.89
N PHE A 9 1.76 -9.60 9.84
CA PHE A 9 1.37 -9.12 8.51
C PHE A 9 1.90 -10.08 7.47
N ARG A 10 1.27 -10.06 6.31
CA ARG A 10 1.74 -10.90 5.21
C ARG A 10 1.37 -10.25 3.89
N ALA A 11 2.17 -10.54 2.89
CA ALA A 11 1.87 -10.13 1.54
C ALA A 11 0.84 -11.09 0.95
N GLU A 12 -0.24 -10.54 0.45
CA GLU A 12 -1.23 -11.32 -0.27
C GLU A 12 -0.81 -11.42 -1.75
N SER A 13 -0.19 -10.35 -2.26
CA SER A 13 0.26 -10.32 -3.64
C SER A 13 1.39 -9.30 -3.77
N LEU A 14 2.45 -9.68 -4.45
CA LEU A 14 3.53 -8.78 -4.79
C LEU A 14 3.82 -8.98 -6.27
N GLN A 15 3.63 -7.93 -7.08
CA GLN A 15 3.77 -8.04 -8.51
C GLN A 15 4.65 -6.92 -9.04
N PHE A 16 5.50 -7.26 -9.98
CA PHE A 16 6.29 -6.29 -10.71
C PHE A 16 6.21 -6.66 -12.19
N ASP A 17 5.71 -5.74 -13.00
CA ASP A 17 5.59 -5.98 -14.43
C ASP A 17 6.30 -4.87 -15.19
N MET A 18 7.24 -5.24 -16.04
CA MET A 18 7.88 -4.27 -16.92
C MET A 18 6.96 -3.90 -18.05
N ASN A 19 6.96 -2.63 -18.41
CA ASN A 19 6.25 -2.21 -19.63
C ASN A 19 7.26 -2.19 -20.76
N HIS A 20 7.23 -3.23 -21.60
CA HIS A 20 8.15 -3.35 -22.71
C HIS A 20 7.83 -2.37 -23.84
N HIS A 21 6.70 -1.69 -23.78
CA HIS A 21 6.30 -0.70 -24.75
C HIS A 21 6.52 0.74 -24.26
N PHE A 22 7.23 0.89 -23.15
CA PHE A 22 7.50 2.20 -22.58
C PHE A 22 8.36 3.00 -23.56
N GLN A 23 7.96 4.24 -23.82
CA GLN A 23 8.68 5.13 -24.70
C GLN A 23 9.10 6.38 -23.93
N PRO A 24 10.37 6.46 -23.53
CA PRO A 24 10.83 7.63 -22.77
C PRO A 24 10.70 8.89 -23.62
N LYS A 25 10.29 9.98 -22.98
CA LYS A 25 10.18 11.27 -23.65
C LYS A 25 11.32 12.16 -23.21
N GLU A 26 11.91 12.86 -24.17
CA GLU A 26 13.00 13.75 -23.85
C GLU A 26 12.51 14.93 -23.04
N ASN A 27 13.34 15.38 -22.13
CA ASN A 27 13.07 16.55 -21.28
C ASN A 27 11.84 16.40 -20.39
N GLU A 28 11.44 15.17 -20.13
CA GLU A 28 10.32 14.92 -19.24
C GLU A 28 10.80 14.14 -18.04
N ASN A 29 10.56 14.71 -16.84
CA ASN A 29 10.87 14.00 -15.61
C ASN A 29 9.65 13.19 -15.22
N LEU A 30 9.79 11.90 -15.19
CA LEU A 30 8.70 11.03 -14.85
C LEU A 30 8.48 11.07 -13.34
N GLN A 31 7.28 11.48 -12.96
CA GLN A 31 6.94 11.53 -11.54
C GLN A 31 6.35 10.23 -11.10
N LEU A 32 6.72 9.81 -9.90
CA LEU A 32 6.22 8.56 -9.34
C LEU A 32 4.74 8.71 -9.03
N SER A 33 3.94 7.83 -9.57
CA SER A 33 2.50 7.81 -9.32
C SER A 33 2.19 6.67 -8.36
N ILE A 34 1.60 6.97 -7.22
CA ILE A 34 1.30 5.97 -6.20
C ILE A 34 -0.17 6.08 -5.82
N LYS A 35 -0.87 4.95 -5.86
CA LYS A 35 -2.26 4.87 -5.42
C LYS A 35 -2.34 3.97 -4.21
N LEU A 36 -3.22 4.34 -3.28
CA LEU A 36 -3.41 3.59 -2.06
C LEU A 36 -4.86 3.20 -1.95
N ASP A 37 -5.13 1.93 -1.74
CA ASP A 37 -6.46 1.41 -1.46
C ASP A 37 -6.40 0.67 -0.13
N GLN A 38 -7.42 0.82 0.68
CA GLN A 38 -7.44 0.16 1.98
C GLN A 38 -8.80 -0.43 2.26
N ARG A 39 -8.80 -1.56 2.94
CA ARG A 39 -10.03 -2.23 3.39
C ARG A 39 -9.81 -2.72 4.80
N VAL A 40 -10.87 -2.74 5.58
CA VAL A 40 -10.79 -3.22 6.94
C VAL A 40 -11.79 -4.35 7.15
N ARG A 41 -11.45 -5.27 8.01
CA ARG A 41 -12.37 -6.29 8.47
C ARG A 41 -12.38 -6.19 9.97
N MET A 42 -13.50 -5.76 10.52
CA MET A 42 -13.66 -5.59 11.94
C MET A 42 -14.32 -6.82 12.55
N SER A 43 -14.08 -6.99 13.86
CA SER A 43 -14.73 -8.04 14.62
C SER A 43 -15.67 -7.40 15.61
N SER A 44 -16.80 -8.03 15.85
CA SER A 44 -17.73 -7.55 16.86
C SER A 44 -17.26 -7.87 18.27
N THR A 45 -16.30 -8.75 18.41
CA THR A 45 -15.77 -9.16 19.72
C THR A 45 -14.48 -8.38 20.00
N PRO A 46 -14.41 -7.62 21.09
CA PRO A 46 -13.25 -6.74 21.33
C PRO A 46 -11.90 -7.43 21.41
N LYS A 47 -11.87 -8.70 21.80
CA LYS A 47 -10.60 -9.40 21.94
C LYS A 47 -10.14 -10.13 20.71
N GLU A 48 -10.96 -10.14 19.67
CA GLU A 48 -10.57 -10.81 18.44
C GLU A 48 -9.77 -9.90 17.54
N PRO A 49 -8.92 -10.46 16.68
CA PRO A 49 -8.12 -9.62 15.79
C PRO A 49 -8.97 -8.93 14.75
N VAL A 50 -8.48 -7.80 14.29
CA VAL A 50 -9.06 -7.08 13.18
C VAL A 50 -8.00 -6.99 12.09
N PHE A 51 -8.43 -6.74 10.86
CA PHE A 51 -7.54 -6.81 9.72
C PHE A 51 -7.56 -5.51 8.94
N LEU A 52 -6.38 -5.04 8.56
CA LEU A 52 -6.26 -3.90 7.65
C LEU A 52 -5.52 -4.40 6.42
N ASN A 53 -6.17 -4.29 5.29
CA ASN A 53 -5.55 -4.64 4.01
C ASN A 53 -5.19 -3.35 3.28
N ILE A 54 -3.96 -3.26 2.84
CA ILE A 54 -3.47 -2.11 2.09
C ILE A 54 -3.01 -2.60 0.74
N ARG A 55 -3.47 -1.95 -0.31
CA ARG A 55 -2.98 -2.22 -1.65
C ARG A 55 -2.35 -0.96 -2.19
N VAL A 56 -1.06 -1.02 -2.48
CA VAL A 56 -0.31 0.09 -3.03
C VAL A 56 0.00 -0.24 -4.48
N THR A 57 -0.35 0.65 -5.38
CA THR A 57 -0.05 0.48 -6.80
C THR A 57 0.86 1.63 -7.24
N VAL A 58 2.03 1.27 -7.78
CA VAL A 58 2.97 2.23 -8.32
C VAL A 58 2.85 2.16 -9.84
N PHE A 59 2.65 3.27 -10.49
CA PHE A 59 2.53 3.37 -11.95
C PHE A 59 1.39 2.52 -12.49
N ASP A 60 0.19 2.77 -11.98
CA ASP A 60 -1.02 2.04 -12.38
C ASP A 60 -1.25 2.15 -13.89
N ASN A 61 -1.61 1.04 -14.52
CA ASN A 61 -1.85 0.96 -15.96
C ASN A 61 -0.66 1.48 -16.75
N ALA A 62 0.50 0.89 -16.50
CA ALA A 62 1.75 1.37 -17.09
C ALA A 62 1.71 1.45 -18.63
N GLU A 63 1.08 0.48 -19.28
CA GLU A 63 1.03 0.52 -20.75
C GLU A 63 0.16 1.66 -21.28
N VAL A 64 -0.98 1.89 -20.64
CA VAL A 64 -1.89 2.95 -21.06
C VAL A 64 -1.30 4.32 -20.78
N ASN A 65 -0.63 4.46 -19.64
CA ASN A 65 -0.13 5.74 -19.19
C ASN A 65 1.33 6.00 -19.51
N ASN A 66 1.94 5.09 -20.24
CA ASN A 66 3.35 5.18 -20.64
C ASN A 66 4.27 5.33 -19.43
N TYR A 67 4.13 4.40 -18.49
CA TYR A 67 5.05 4.29 -17.36
C TYR A 67 6.01 3.12 -17.63
N PRO A 68 7.20 3.12 -17.04
CA PRO A 68 8.19 2.08 -17.35
C PRO A 68 7.87 0.72 -16.76
N PHE A 69 7.10 0.68 -15.71
CA PHE A 69 6.74 -0.58 -15.04
C PHE A 69 5.52 -0.35 -14.16
N GLU A 70 4.98 -1.43 -13.62
CA GLU A 70 3.88 -1.34 -12.67
C GLU A 70 4.19 -2.24 -11.49
N ILE A 71 3.94 -1.77 -10.27
CA ILE A 71 4.11 -2.58 -9.07
C ILE A 71 2.81 -2.58 -8.31
N ILE A 72 2.40 -3.76 -7.84
CA ILE A 72 1.27 -3.91 -6.95
C ILE A 72 1.74 -4.65 -5.71
N ALA A 73 1.53 -4.05 -4.55
CA ALA A 73 1.83 -4.69 -3.28
C ALA A 73 0.54 -4.70 -2.47
N ASP A 74 0.02 -5.90 -2.21
CA ASP A 74 -1.21 -6.10 -1.45
C ASP A 74 -0.84 -6.81 -0.17
N VAL A 75 -1.00 -6.13 0.97
CA VAL A 75 -0.51 -6.63 2.25
C VAL A 75 -1.60 -6.51 3.30
N THR A 76 -1.77 -7.55 4.09
CA THR A 76 -2.75 -7.56 5.16
C THR A 76 -2.04 -7.58 6.50
N GLY A 77 -2.42 -6.65 7.37
CA GLY A 77 -1.95 -6.63 8.74
C GLY A 77 -3.01 -7.14 9.69
N VAL A 78 -2.57 -7.85 10.72
CA VAL A 78 -3.44 -8.38 11.76
C VAL A 78 -3.19 -7.54 13.00
N PHE A 79 -4.24 -6.94 13.52
CA PHE A 79 -4.12 -6.02 14.65
C PHE A 79 -5.03 -6.41 15.79
N PHE A 80 -4.63 -6.00 16.99
CA PHE A 80 -5.50 -6.05 18.16
C PHE A 80 -5.69 -4.62 18.64
N ILE A 81 -6.94 -4.27 18.89
CA ILE A 81 -7.29 -2.92 19.31
C ILE A 81 -8.02 -3.02 20.63
N GLU A 82 -7.53 -2.29 21.63
CA GLU A 82 -8.17 -2.28 22.93
C GLU A 82 -9.23 -1.20 23.06
N ALA A 83 -9.30 -0.29 22.10
CA ALA A 83 -10.33 0.74 22.11
C ALA A 83 -11.71 0.11 21.97
N GLU A 84 -12.70 0.71 22.61
CA GLU A 84 -14.05 0.23 22.53
C GLU A 84 -14.93 1.23 21.81
N GLY A 85 -16.08 0.77 21.34
CA GLY A 85 -17.06 1.64 20.72
C GLY A 85 -16.90 1.77 19.22
N SER A 86 -17.59 2.76 18.68
CA SER A 86 -17.66 2.92 17.25
C SER A 86 -16.41 3.48 16.61
N ASP A 87 -15.45 3.94 17.44
CA ASP A 87 -14.23 4.52 16.88
C ASP A 87 -13.17 3.50 16.52
N ARG A 88 -13.41 2.23 16.76
CA ARG A 88 -12.41 1.19 16.53
C ARG A 88 -11.94 1.14 15.07
N GLU A 89 -12.86 1.28 14.14
CA GLU A 89 -12.48 1.26 12.73
C GLU A 89 -11.61 2.46 12.37
N ALA A 90 -11.96 3.65 12.84
CA ALA A 90 -11.16 4.83 12.59
C ALA A 90 -9.77 4.71 13.20
N VAL A 91 -9.69 4.16 14.40
CA VAL A 91 -8.40 3.94 15.08
C VAL A 91 -7.56 2.96 14.26
N LEU A 92 -8.17 1.89 13.75
CA LEU A 92 -7.44 0.93 12.93
C LEU A 92 -6.93 1.58 11.64
N ARG A 93 -7.77 2.34 10.97
CA ARG A 93 -7.35 2.98 9.72
C ARG A 93 -6.21 3.96 9.94
N ASP A 94 -6.32 4.78 10.98
CA ASP A 94 -5.31 5.82 11.21
C ASP A 94 -4.01 5.23 11.76
N ASN A 95 -4.08 4.49 12.84
CA ASN A 95 -2.88 4.00 13.50
C ASN A 95 -2.31 2.75 12.82
N GLY A 96 -3.19 1.89 12.31
CA GLY A 96 -2.75 0.70 11.60
C GLY A 96 -2.01 1.04 10.33
N MET A 97 -2.47 2.05 9.61
CA MET A 97 -1.83 2.49 8.38
C MET A 97 -0.39 2.93 8.65
N VAL A 98 -0.20 3.76 9.69
CA VAL A 98 1.12 4.24 10.04
C VAL A 98 2.06 3.10 10.41
N MET A 99 1.52 2.06 11.07
CA MET A 99 2.31 0.91 11.46
C MET A 99 2.67 0.00 10.29
N LEU A 100 1.75 -0.18 9.36
CA LEU A 100 1.92 -1.16 8.28
C LEU A 100 2.66 -0.61 7.06
N LEU A 101 2.49 0.66 6.74
CA LEU A 101 3.08 1.24 5.54
C LEU A 101 4.60 1.09 5.44
N PRO A 102 5.38 1.21 6.51
CA PRO A 102 6.83 1.01 6.37
C PRO A 102 7.20 -0.37 5.88
N TYR A 103 6.43 -1.39 6.25
CA TYR A 103 6.70 -2.75 5.78
C TYR A 103 6.31 -2.89 4.31
N VAL A 104 5.21 -2.27 3.90
CA VAL A 104 4.79 -2.28 2.50
C VAL A 104 5.85 -1.59 1.65
N ARG A 105 6.36 -0.45 2.12
CA ARG A 105 7.41 0.27 1.42
C ARG A 105 8.66 -0.59 1.25
N ALA A 106 9.04 -1.32 2.31
CA ALA A 106 10.20 -2.20 2.24
C ALA A 106 9.98 -3.30 1.20
N MET A 107 8.78 -3.86 1.11
CA MET A 107 8.47 -4.89 0.13
C MET A 107 8.58 -4.35 -1.29
N ILE A 108 8.06 -3.14 -1.53
CA ILE A 108 8.14 -2.52 -2.84
C ILE A 108 9.60 -2.23 -3.21
N SER A 109 10.37 -1.73 -2.25
CA SER A 109 11.80 -1.46 -2.48
C SER A 109 12.55 -2.74 -2.84
N GLN A 110 12.16 -3.85 -2.22
CA GLN A 110 12.75 -5.14 -2.53
C GLN A 110 12.45 -5.57 -3.97
N LEU A 111 11.20 -5.37 -4.41
CA LEU A 111 10.81 -5.69 -5.78
C LEU A 111 11.62 -4.86 -6.79
N VAL A 112 11.78 -3.57 -6.51
CA VAL A 112 12.54 -2.69 -7.38
C VAL A 112 14.00 -3.15 -7.45
N SER A 113 14.56 -3.54 -6.30
CA SER A 113 15.92 -4.02 -6.24
C SER A 113 16.11 -5.30 -7.07
N LEU A 114 15.16 -6.22 -6.93
CA LEU A 114 15.23 -7.50 -7.64
C LEU A 114 15.03 -7.33 -9.14
N ALA A 115 14.35 -6.27 -9.56
CA ALA A 115 14.12 -6.03 -10.98
C ALA A 115 15.38 -5.59 -11.72
N ASN A 116 16.40 -5.15 -10.99
CA ASN A 116 17.68 -4.75 -11.59
C ASN A 116 17.50 -3.72 -12.71
N LEU A 117 16.79 -2.65 -12.38
CA LEU A 117 16.52 -1.59 -13.37
C LEU A 117 17.79 -0.82 -13.71
N PRO A 118 17.92 -0.34 -14.96
CA PRO A 118 19.10 0.42 -15.35
C PRO A 118 19.24 1.74 -14.60
N THR A 119 18.11 2.34 -14.19
CA THR A 119 18.14 3.57 -13.42
C THR A 119 17.53 3.27 -12.05
N PRO A 120 18.23 3.56 -10.97
CA PRO A 120 17.68 3.29 -9.65
C PRO A 120 16.42 4.10 -9.40
N VAL A 121 15.46 3.46 -8.75
CA VAL A 121 14.22 4.12 -8.34
C VAL A 121 14.20 4.14 -6.82
N ILE A 122 14.10 5.32 -6.25
CA ILE A 122 14.07 5.48 -4.81
C ILE A 122 12.68 5.88 -4.41
N LEU A 123 12.04 5.04 -3.58
CA LEU A 123 10.71 5.35 -3.10
C LEU A 123 10.79 6.34 -1.96
N PRO A 124 9.97 7.38 -1.99
CA PRO A 124 9.86 8.26 -0.83
C PRO A 124 9.12 7.55 0.29
N PRO A 125 9.13 8.07 1.49
CA PRO A 125 8.29 7.52 2.54
C PRO A 125 6.84 7.53 2.09
N LEU A 126 6.13 6.45 2.37
CA LEU A 126 4.72 6.38 1.99
C LEU A 126 3.89 7.09 3.04
N ASP A 127 3.20 8.14 2.63
CA ASP A 127 2.41 8.97 3.52
C ASP A 127 0.98 8.99 2.99
N PRO A 128 0.02 8.45 3.72
CA PRO A 128 -1.36 8.39 3.24
C PRO A 128 -1.95 9.76 2.90
N SER A 129 -1.51 10.81 3.58
CA SER A 129 -2.04 12.13 3.31
C SER A 129 -1.59 12.71 1.98
N GLN A 130 -0.54 12.15 1.39
CA GLN A 130 0.02 12.62 0.13
C GLN A 130 -0.28 11.69 -1.03
N MET A 131 -1.01 10.60 -0.77
CA MET A 131 -1.36 9.65 -1.81
C MET A 131 -2.79 9.90 -2.27
N GLN A 132 -3.10 9.48 -3.49
CA GLN A 132 -4.47 9.51 -3.95
C GLN A 132 -5.16 8.26 -3.50
N PRO A 133 -6.14 8.35 -2.60
CA PRO A 133 -6.85 7.15 -2.18
C PRO A 133 -7.74 6.65 -3.30
N VAL A 134 -7.80 5.35 -3.44
CA VAL A 134 -8.72 4.72 -4.35
C VAL A 134 -10.01 4.52 -3.60
N GLU A 135 -11.17 4.94 -4.19
CA GLU A 135 -12.41 4.74 -3.53
C GLU A 135 -12.70 3.32 -3.39
N PRO A 136 -13.09 2.95 -2.26
CA PRO A 136 -13.30 1.54 -1.94
C PRO A 136 -14.49 1.14 -2.66
N GLU A 137 -14.61 0.89 -3.72
CA GLU A 137 -15.42 0.55 -4.41
C GLU A 137 -16.17 -0.22 -4.00
N GLN A 138 -16.57 0.01 -3.63
CA GLN A 138 -17.26 -0.62 -3.45
C GLN A 138 -17.09 -1.71 -2.95
N ALA A 139 -16.45 -1.55 -2.33
CA ALA A 139 -16.03 -2.50 -1.68
C ALA A 139 -17.07 -3.36 -1.40
N GLN A 140 -17.42 -3.78 -1.56
CA GLN A 140 -18.28 -4.55 -1.26
C GLN A 140 -17.89 -5.58 -0.85
#